data_05d3204cbee22fae91f2a3e4a96d1b35
#
_entry.id   05d3204cbee22fae91f2a3e4a96d1b35
#
_cell.length_a   1.000
_cell.length_b   1.000
_cell.length_c   1.000
_cell.angle_alpha   90.00
_cell.angle_beta   90.00
_cell.angle_gamma   90.00
#
_symmetry.space_group_name_H-M   'P 1'
#
loop_
_entity.id
_entity.type
_entity.pdbx_description
1 polymer ?
#
loop_
_entity_poly.entity_id
_entity_poly.type
_entity_poly.pdbx_seq_one_letter_code
_entity_poly.pdbx_strand_id
1 'polypeptide(L)'
;MWLYIIIGVLLVAGIAWFVIHQRSLKVRAHLMQEAILNHDFTFRLPVNGLLPGERAMQETLNHLGETIRQQVNQNEVESWERLTRVLTHEIMNATAPITSISQSMLKRQDVKDTPLEDGIQAIYDTSRHLSEFVASYRKMSELERPVLADIQLRPMIDDVCRAYPELSWQVSVSSGITVRADAGMLRQVLMNVVKNAIEAKAHKIVVRVVDEESPSLMLYVGNDGLPIPAENRQSLFVPFFTTKRSGSGIGLSLSRRMMIQQGGMLDLTEKQYEGCCVGFMLTLQVP
;
A
#
# COMPACT_ATOMS: atom_id res chain seq x y z
N MET A 1 -44.65 -58.25 -9.17
CA MET A 1 -43.23 -58.66 -9.08
C MET A 1 -42.31 -57.51 -9.55
N TRP A 2 -42.46 -57.00 -10.75
CA TRP A 2 -41.60 -55.90 -11.30
C TRP A 2 -41.61 -54.63 -10.45
N LEU A 3 -42.72 -54.22 -9.86
CA LEU A 3 -42.85 -53.04 -9.03
C LEU A 3 -41.95 -53.13 -7.77
N TYR A 4 -41.90 -54.26 -7.11
CA TYR A 4 -41.04 -54.47 -5.95
C TYR A 4 -39.54 -54.47 -6.27
N ILE A 5 -39.19 -54.96 -7.49
CA ILE A 5 -37.80 -54.88 -7.95
C ILE A 5 -37.39 -53.44 -8.22
N ILE A 6 -38.26 -52.64 -8.86
CA ILE A 6 -38.01 -51.23 -9.11
C ILE A 6 -37.84 -50.43 -7.82
N ILE A 7 -38.73 -50.65 -6.82
CA ILE A 7 -38.65 -49.99 -5.51
C ILE A 7 -37.38 -50.42 -4.81
N GLY A 8 -36.98 -51.70 -4.84
CA GLY A 8 -35.72 -52.16 -4.27
C GLY A 8 -34.49 -51.49 -4.87
N VAL A 9 -34.44 -51.37 -6.20
CA VAL A 9 -33.32 -50.69 -6.92
C VAL A 9 -33.27 -49.23 -6.54
N LEU A 10 -34.40 -48.53 -6.49
CA LEU A 10 -34.47 -47.10 -6.09
C LEU A 10 -33.99 -46.89 -4.65
N LEU A 11 -34.37 -47.80 -3.78
CA LEU A 11 -33.98 -47.73 -2.38
C LEU A 11 -32.45 -47.95 -2.20
N VAL A 12 -31.87 -48.94 -2.87
CA VAL A 12 -30.43 -49.19 -2.89
C VAL A 12 -29.67 -48.01 -3.48
N ALA A 13 -30.15 -47.44 -4.63
CA ALA A 13 -29.57 -46.26 -5.25
C ALA A 13 -29.61 -45.02 -4.30
N GLY A 14 -30.74 -44.84 -3.61
CA GLY A 14 -30.89 -43.77 -2.61
C GLY A 14 -29.90 -43.90 -1.42
N ILE A 15 -29.75 -45.12 -0.89
CA ILE A 15 -28.78 -45.39 0.18
C ILE A 15 -27.36 -45.19 -0.32
N ALA A 16 -27.01 -45.67 -1.49
CA ALA A 16 -25.67 -45.48 -2.08
C ALA A 16 -25.36 -44.01 -2.28
N TRP A 17 -26.32 -43.27 -2.85
CA TRP A 17 -26.19 -41.81 -3.02
C TRP A 17 -25.97 -41.10 -1.66
N PHE A 18 -26.77 -41.44 -0.66
CA PHE A 18 -26.65 -40.86 0.70
C PHE A 18 -25.29 -41.13 1.31
N VAL A 19 -24.77 -42.36 1.23
CA VAL A 19 -23.45 -42.74 1.76
C VAL A 19 -22.33 -42.00 1.06
N ILE A 20 -22.38 -41.88 -0.26
CA ILE A 20 -21.40 -41.13 -1.06
C ILE A 20 -21.44 -39.64 -0.68
N HIS A 21 -22.63 -39.09 -0.53
CA HIS A 21 -22.86 -37.70 -0.16
C HIS A 21 -22.30 -37.37 1.24
N GLN A 22 -22.59 -38.22 2.24
CA GLN A 22 -22.05 -38.10 3.60
C GLN A 22 -20.52 -38.20 3.63
N ARG A 23 -19.90 -39.08 2.82
CA ARG A 23 -18.46 -39.17 2.71
C ARG A 23 -17.86 -37.89 2.12
N SER A 24 -18.48 -37.31 1.11
CA SER A 24 -18.05 -36.04 0.52
C SER A 24 -18.07 -34.88 1.54
N LEU A 25 -19.13 -34.79 2.35
CA LEU A 25 -19.22 -33.76 3.41
C LEU A 25 -18.13 -33.94 4.46
N LYS A 26 -17.84 -35.19 4.86
CA LYS A 26 -16.76 -35.48 5.83
C LYS A 26 -15.37 -35.07 5.30
N VAL A 27 -15.09 -35.35 4.02
CA VAL A 27 -13.82 -34.93 3.38
C VAL A 27 -13.72 -33.41 3.32
N ARG A 28 -14.79 -32.70 2.98
CA ARG A 28 -14.81 -31.23 2.95
C ARG A 28 -14.55 -30.64 4.33
N ALA A 29 -15.19 -31.18 5.38
CA ALA A 29 -14.96 -30.74 6.75
C ALA A 29 -13.50 -30.96 7.18
N HIS A 30 -12.90 -32.08 6.80
CA HIS A 30 -11.49 -32.38 7.10
C HIS A 30 -10.54 -31.41 6.38
N LEU A 31 -10.77 -31.13 5.08
CA LEU A 31 -9.98 -30.16 4.32
C LEU A 31 -10.05 -28.77 4.95
N MET A 32 -11.22 -28.33 5.41
CA MET A 32 -11.34 -27.04 6.11
C MET A 32 -10.58 -27.03 7.43
N GLN A 33 -10.64 -28.16 8.18
CA GLN A 33 -9.87 -28.30 9.42
C GLN A 33 -8.38 -28.26 9.17
N GLU A 34 -7.87 -28.93 8.15
CA GLU A 34 -6.45 -28.88 7.76
C GLU A 34 -6.03 -27.47 7.33
N ALA A 35 -6.85 -26.78 6.53
CA ALA A 35 -6.58 -25.41 6.12
C ALA A 35 -6.45 -24.48 7.35
N ILE A 36 -7.35 -24.60 8.33
CA ILE A 36 -7.29 -23.81 9.58
C ILE A 36 -6.03 -24.14 10.38
N LEU A 37 -5.69 -25.44 10.54
CA LEU A 37 -4.49 -25.88 11.29
C LEU A 37 -3.18 -25.41 10.63
N ASN A 38 -3.16 -25.34 9.31
CA ASN A 38 -2.01 -24.85 8.54
C ASN A 38 -2.00 -23.32 8.36
N HIS A 39 -2.92 -22.58 9.01
CA HIS A 39 -3.09 -21.13 8.85
C HIS A 39 -3.38 -20.69 7.41
N ASP A 40 -3.92 -21.59 6.57
CA ASP A 40 -4.33 -21.25 5.21
C ASP A 40 -5.79 -20.76 5.19
N PHE A 41 -5.98 -19.51 5.52
CA PHE A 41 -7.29 -18.85 5.49
C PHE A 41 -7.72 -18.40 4.08
N THR A 42 -6.92 -18.70 3.04
CA THR A 42 -7.30 -18.45 1.64
C THR A 42 -8.14 -19.57 1.06
N PHE A 43 -8.08 -20.75 1.66
CA PHE A 43 -8.83 -21.93 1.22
C PHE A 43 -10.34 -21.67 1.24
N ARG A 44 -11.01 -22.08 0.17
CA ARG A 44 -12.48 -21.98 0.03
C ARG A 44 -13.04 -23.33 -0.39
N LEU A 45 -14.10 -23.72 0.29
CA LEU A 45 -14.83 -24.92 -0.04
C LEU A 45 -15.79 -24.65 -1.22
N PRO A 46 -15.82 -25.50 -2.25
CA PRO A 46 -16.75 -25.35 -3.36
C PRO A 46 -18.20 -25.58 -2.92
N VAL A 47 -19.10 -24.68 -3.25
CA VAL A 47 -20.53 -24.73 -2.88
C VAL A 47 -21.41 -25.46 -3.89
N ASN A 48 -20.84 -25.92 -5.01
CA ASN A 48 -21.59 -26.58 -6.09
C ASN A 48 -21.95 -28.03 -5.69
N GLY A 49 -23.13 -28.49 -6.09
CA GLY A 49 -23.61 -29.85 -5.86
C GLY A 49 -24.08 -30.15 -4.43
N LEU A 50 -24.38 -29.13 -3.64
CA LEU A 50 -24.88 -29.24 -2.27
C LEU A 50 -26.38 -29.00 -2.20
N LEU A 51 -27.01 -29.59 -1.21
CA LEU A 51 -28.40 -29.28 -0.83
C LEU A 51 -28.47 -27.84 -0.26
N PRO A 52 -29.64 -27.18 -0.31
CA PRO A 52 -29.77 -25.77 0.11
C PRO A 52 -29.24 -25.49 1.52
N GLY A 53 -29.53 -26.34 2.49
CA GLY A 53 -29.04 -26.18 3.88
C GLY A 53 -27.53 -26.36 4.00
N GLU A 54 -26.96 -27.32 3.28
CA GLU A 54 -25.51 -27.57 3.27
C GLU A 54 -24.74 -26.45 2.57
N ARG A 55 -25.33 -25.90 1.49
CA ARG A 55 -24.77 -24.74 0.80
C ARG A 55 -24.70 -23.54 1.75
N ALA A 56 -25.79 -23.22 2.45
CA ALA A 56 -25.82 -22.12 3.41
C ALA A 56 -24.77 -22.29 4.52
N MET A 57 -24.62 -23.51 5.03
CA MET A 57 -23.60 -23.82 6.05
C MET A 57 -22.19 -23.64 5.49
N GLN A 58 -21.93 -24.07 4.25
CA GLN A 58 -20.61 -23.98 3.62
C GLN A 58 -20.24 -22.54 3.24
N GLU A 59 -21.20 -21.76 2.77
CA GLU A 59 -21.03 -20.32 2.57
C GLU A 59 -20.70 -19.59 3.87
N THR A 60 -21.37 -19.97 4.96
CA THR A 60 -21.08 -19.43 6.30
C THR A 60 -19.65 -19.80 6.76
N LEU A 61 -19.20 -21.03 6.53
CA LEU A 61 -17.82 -21.45 6.85
C LEU A 61 -16.78 -20.70 6.01
N ASN A 62 -17.04 -20.49 4.72
CA ASN A 62 -16.19 -19.71 3.84
C ASN A 62 -16.12 -18.24 4.31
N HIS A 63 -17.24 -17.66 4.70
CA HIS A 63 -17.30 -16.31 5.26
C HIS A 63 -16.56 -16.20 6.60
N LEU A 64 -16.71 -17.19 7.46
CA LEU A 64 -15.96 -17.26 8.73
C LEU A 64 -14.45 -17.33 8.49
N GLY A 65 -13.98 -18.15 7.52
CA GLY A 65 -12.57 -18.20 7.12
C GLY A 65 -12.06 -16.86 6.63
N GLU A 66 -12.86 -16.11 5.85
CA GLU A 66 -12.51 -14.75 5.43
C GLU A 66 -12.40 -13.78 6.60
N THR A 67 -13.35 -13.84 7.53
CA THR A 67 -13.36 -12.98 8.73
C THR A 67 -12.13 -13.25 9.60
N ILE A 68 -11.79 -14.54 9.82
CA ILE A 68 -10.57 -14.93 10.57
C ILE A 68 -9.33 -14.40 9.87
N ARG A 69 -9.22 -14.55 8.54
CA ARG A 69 -8.09 -14.02 7.77
C ARG A 69 -7.92 -12.52 7.95
N GLN A 70 -9.02 -11.77 7.86
CA GLN A 70 -9.00 -10.32 8.07
C GLN A 70 -8.57 -9.96 9.50
N GLN A 71 -9.05 -10.70 10.50
CA GLN A 71 -8.70 -10.47 11.90
C GLN A 71 -7.22 -10.78 12.18
N VAL A 72 -6.68 -11.88 11.64
CA VAL A 72 -5.26 -12.24 11.78
C VAL A 72 -4.38 -11.18 11.13
N ASN A 73 -4.67 -10.81 9.89
CA ASN A 73 -3.93 -9.76 9.18
C ASN A 73 -3.99 -8.41 9.94
N GLN A 74 -5.15 -8.05 10.48
CA GLN A 74 -5.30 -6.83 11.26
C GLN A 74 -4.48 -6.88 12.55
N ASN A 75 -4.52 -7.99 13.28
CA ASN A 75 -3.73 -8.17 14.50
C ASN A 75 -2.21 -8.13 14.23
N GLU A 76 -1.75 -8.72 13.12
CA GLU A 76 -0.36 -8.63 12.71
C GLU A 76 0.05 -7.18 12.42
N VAL A 77 -0.76 -6.46 11.66
CA VAL A 77 -0.52 -5.03 11.37
C VAL A 77 -0.47 -4.21 12.65
N GLU A 78 -1.44 -4.35 13.55
CA GLU A 78 -1.48 -3.63 14.82
C GLU A 78 -0.27 -3.98 15.73
N SER A 79 0.15 -5.24 15.75
CA SER A 79 1.32 -5.68 16.50
C SER A 79 2.61 -5.07 15.94
N TRP A 80 2.75 -5.06 14.61
CA TRP A 80 3.85 -4.40 13.93
C TRP A 80 3.87 -2.89 14.18
N GLU A 81 2.72 -2.23 14.12
CA GLU A 81 2.61 -0.80 14.40
C GLU A 81 3.01 -0.47 15.84
N ARG A 82 2.60 -1.29 16.81
CA ARG A 82 2.97 -1.13 18.23
C ARG A 82 4.48 -1.32 18.43
N LEU A 83 5.06 -2.40 17.89
CA LEU A 83 6.51 -2.65 17.96
C LEU A 83 7.30 -1.52 17.32
N THR A 84 6.88 -1.08 16.15
CA THR A 84 7.50 0.03 15.44
C THR A 84 7.49 1.32 16.26
N ARG A 85 6.36 1.65 16.88
CA ARG A 85 6.23 2.85 17.72
C ARG A 85 7.19 2.81 18.91
N VAL A 86 7.29 1.66 19.59
CA VAL A 86 8.20 1.48 20.73
C VAL A 86 9.66 1.59 20.28
N LEU A 87 10.05 0.84 19.23
CA LEU A 87 11.41 0.88 18.69
C LEU A 87 11.82 2.28 18.22
N THR A 88 10.91 2.96 17.52
CA THR A 88 11.12 4.34 17.05
C THR A 88 11.42 5.28 18.22
N HIS A 89 10.63 5.21 19.28
CA HIS A 89 10.79 6.04 20.47
C HIS A 89 12.12 5.76 21.17
N GLU A 90 12.48 4.49 21.35
CA GLU A 90 13.75 4.11 21.99
C GLU A 90 14.97 4.52 21.16
N ILE A 91 14.92 4.34 19.83
CA ILE A 91 16.02 4.77 18.95
C ILE A 91 16.16 6.29 18.97
N MET A 92 15.04 7.05 18.89
CA MET A 92 15.09 8.51 18.97
C MET A 92 15.68 8.98 20.30
N ASN A 93 15.30 8.36 21.42
CA ASN A 93 15.84 8.67 22.74
C ASN A 93 17.33 8.36 22.86
N ALA A 94 17.81 7.32 22.19
CA ALA A 94 19.24 6.97 22.17
C ALA A 94 20.06 7.87 21.24
N THR A 95 19.50 8.29 20.10
CA THR A 95 20.25 9.09 19.11
C THR A 95 20.27 10.59 19.42
N ALA A 96 19.24 11.13 20.06
CA ALA A 96 19.17 12.56 20.37
C ALA A 96 20.34 13.07 21.23
N PRO A 97 20.74 12.39 22.32
CA PRO A 97 21.94 12.78 23.10
C PRO A 97 23.21 12.71 22.25
N ILE A 98 23.40 11.68 21.41
CA ILE A 98 24.57 11.51 20.55
C ILE A 98 24.69 12.68 19.59
N THR A 99 23.59 13.04 18.92
CA THR A 99 23.53 14.20 18.03
C THR A 99 23.85 15.51 18.75
N SER A 100 23.28 15.72 19.94
CA SER A 100 23.50 16.93 20.74
C SER A 100 24.94 17.07 21.24
N ILE A 101 25.53 15.97 21.74
CA ILE A 101 26.91 15.95 22.22
C ILE A 101 27.87 16.19 21.06
N SER A 102 27.72 15.46 19.94
CA SER A 102 28.56 15.62 18.76
C SER A 102 28.50 17.06 18.21
N GLN A 103 27.29 17.63 18.13
CA GLN A 103 27.11 19.02 17.69
C GLN A 103 27.78 20.02 18.65
N SER A 104 27.71 19.76 19.96
CA SER A 104 28.38 20.60 20.96
C SER A 104 29.89 20.51 20.84
N MET A 105 30.42 19.31 20.59
CA MET A 105 31.87 19.10 20.42
C MET A 105 32.39 19.78 19.15
N LEU A 106 31.67 19.72 18.04
CA LEU A 106 32.04 20.42 16.79
C LEU A 106 32.11 21.96 16.93
N LYS A 107 31.43 22.54 17.93
CA LYS A 107 31.49 24.00 18.22
C LYS A 107 32.69 24.43 19.04
N ARG A 108 33.43 23.48 19.59
CA ARG A 108 34.58 23.77 20.48
C ARG A 108 35.81 24.12 19.64
N GLN A 109 36.55 25.13 20.08
CA GLN A 109 37.77 25.57 19.37
C GLN A 109 38.92 24.56 19.47
N ASP A 110 38.95 23.75 20.54
CA ASP A 110 39.97 22.71 20.73
C ASP A 110 39.74 21.44 19.90
N VAL A 111 38.62 21.33 19.24
CA VAL A 111 38.28 20.24 18.29
C VAL A 111 38.48 20.68 16.84
N LYS A 112 38.27 21.96 16.59
CA LYS A 112 38.33 22.54 15.25
C LYS A 112 39.73 22.44 14.65
N ASP A 113 39.81 22.07 13.38
CA ASP A 113 41.08 21.87 12.64
C ASP A 113 41.99 20.76 13.23
N THR A 114 41.43 19.84 14.02
CA THR A 114 42.11 18.65 14.54
C THR A 114 41.67 17.36 13.85
N PRO A 115 42.48 16.29 13.90
CA PRO A 115 42.06 14.97 13.38
C PRO A 115 40.79 14.38 14.02
N LEU A 116 40.35 14.93 15.17
CA LEU A 116 39.11 14.52 15.85
C LEU A 116 37.86 15.11 15.22
N GLU A 117 37.99 16.24 14.53
CA GLU A 117 36.83 16.93 13.91
C GLU A 117 36.11 16.03 12.91
N ASP A 118 36.85 15.38 12.01
CA ASP A 118 36.27 14.48 11.01
C ASP A 118 35.54 13.29 11.67
N GLY A 119 36.09 12.73 12.74
CA GLY A 119 35.47 11.64 13.47
C GLY A 119 34.18 12.07 14.16
N ILE A 120 34.18 13.24 14.80
CA ILE A 120 33.01 13.79 15.49
C ILE A 120 31.92 14.19 14.44
N GLN A 121 32.34 14.75 13.29
CA GLN A 121 31.44 15.07 12.20
C GLN A 121 30.75 13.81 11.66
N ALA A 122 31.49 12.72 11.47
CA ALA A 122 30.94 11.44 11.03
C ALA A 122 29.90 10.88 12.04
N ILE A 123 30.16 10.99 13.35
CA ILE A 123 29.22 10.58 14.41
C ILE A 123 27.95 11.46 14.35
N TYR A 124 28.11 12.77 14.22
CA TYR A 124 26.98 13.72 14.11
C TYR A 124 26.09 13.39 12.90
N ASP A 125 26.72 13.22 11.72
CA ASP A 125 25.99 12.94 10.49
C ASP A 125 25.28 11.59 10.54
N THR A 126 25.94 10.55 11.07
CA THR A 126 25.34 9.21 11.23
C THR A 126 24.15 9.25 12.19
N SER A 127 24.30 9.94 13.34
CA SER A 127 23.24 10.06 14.33
C SER A 127 22.03 10.85 13.78
N ARG A 128 22.30 11.91 13.04
CA ARG A 128 21.26 12.71 12.35
C ARG A 128 20.53 11.87 11.30
N HIS A 129 21.26 11.16 10.44
CA HIS A 129 20.66 10.27 9.43
C HIS A 129 19.79 9.18 10.07
N LEU A 130 20.23 8.59 11.20
CA LEU A 130 19.45 7.59 11.92
C LEU A 130 18.16 8.20 12.50
N SER A 131 18.23 9.41 13.05
CA SER A 131 17.05 10.12 13.55
C SER A 131 16.04 10.45 12.43
N GLU A 132 16.51 10.90 11.26
CA GLU A 132 15.70 11.16 10.08
C GLU A 132 15.05 9.87 9.54
N PHE A 133 15.82 8.78 9.51
CA PHE A 133 15.33 7.45 9.11
C PHE A 133 14.20 6.99 10.04
N VAL A 134 14.39 7.06 11.34
CA VAL A 134 13.41 6.64 12.35
C VAL A 134 12.15 7.51 12.31
N ALA A 135 12.29 8.83 12.19
CA ALA A 135 11.14 9.74 12.03
C ALA A 135 10.32 9.43 10.77
N SER A 136 11.01 9.07 9.70
CA SER A 136 10.40 8.70 8.42
C SER A 136 9.70 7.34 8.48
N TYR A 137 10.29 6.37 9.18
CA TYR A 137 9.70 5.06 9.44
C TYR A 137 8.42 5.17 10.29
N ARG A 138 8.46 6.04 11.31
CA ARG A 138 7.29 6.36 12.13
C ARG A 138 6.13 6.90 11.30
N LYS A 139 6.39 7.88 10.42
CA LYS A 139 5.36 8.42 9.51
C LYS A 139 4.72 7.35 8.64
N MET A 140 5.49 6.34 8.22
CA MET A 140 4.98 5.23 7.43
C MET A 140 4.14 4.26 8.28
N SER A 141 4.49 4.06 9.55
CA SER A 141 3.80 3.14 10.46
C SER A 141 2.52 3.74 11.07
N GLU A 142 2.51 5.06 11.35
CA GLU A 142 1.41 5.77 12.03
C GLU A 142 0.43 6.43 11.02
N LEU A 143 0.23 5.84 9.84
CA LEU A 143 -0.81 6.34 8.93
C LEU A 143 -2.18 6.18 9.58
N GLU A 144 -2.85 7.30 9.80
CA GLU A 144 -4.23 7.33 10.26
C GLU A 144 -5.18 6.65 9.26
N ARG A 145 -6.34 6.20 9.74
CA ARG A 145 -7.38 5.67 8.84
C ARG A 145 -7.89 6.80 7.95
N PRO A 146 -8.01 6.58 6.63
CA PRO A 146 -8.46 7.62 5.72
C PRO A 146 -9.90 8.04 6.02
N VAL A 147 -10.16 9.34 6.00
CA VAL A 147 -11.51 9.91 6.06
C VAL A 147 -11.97 10.16 4.63
N LEU A 148 -12.63 9.15 4.05
CA LEU A 148 -13.08 9.21 2.66
C LEU A 148 -14.23 10.21 2.49
N ALA A 149 -14.08 11.12 1.54
CA ALA A 149 -15.08 12.10 1.13
C ALA A 149 -15.09 12.24 -0.39
N ASP A 150 -16.18 12.78 -0.92
CA ASP A 150 -16.28 13.10 -2.33
C ASP A 150 -15.53 14.40 -2.62
N ILE A 151 -14.48 14.34 -3.42
CA ILE A 151 -13.53 15.41 -3.66
C ILE A 151 -13.57 15.80 -5.15
N GLN A 152 -13.72 17.08 -5.43
CA GLN A 152 -13.53 17.60 -6.78
C GLN A 152 -12.04 17.57 -7.14
N LEU A 153 -11.69 16.77 -8.14
CA LEU A 153 -10.29 16.49 -8.49
C LEU A 153 -9.58 17.71 -9.07
N ARG A 154 -10.26 18.48 -9.94
CA ARG A 154 -9.66 19.64 -10.60
C ARG A 154 -9.21 20.74 -9.62
N PRO A 155 -10.00 21.21 -8.65
CA PRO A 155 -9.57 22.19 -7.66
C PRO A 155 -8.38 21.71 -6.83
N MET A 156 -8.33 20.43 -6.46
CA MET A 156 -7.20 19.86 -5.73
C MET A 156 -5.89 19.89 -6.55
N ILE A 157 -5.94 19.55 -7.84
CA ILE A 157 -4.80 19.64 -8.73
C ILE A 157 -4.36 21.10 -8.89
N ASP A 158 -5.30 22.04 -9.05
CA ASP A 158 -5.00 23.46 -9.16
C ASP A 158 -4.31 24.00 -7.88
N ASP A 159 -4.68 23.49 -6.70
CA ASP A 159 -3.97 23.78 -5.44
C ASP A 159 -2.51 23.31 -5.46
N VAL A 160 -2.25 22.12 -5.98
CA VAL A 160 -0.89 21.58 -6.13
C VAL A 160 -0.12 22.41 -7.15
N CYS A 161 -0.73 22.78 -8.28
CA CYS A 161 -0.10 23.67 -9.27
C CYS A 161 0.35 24.99 -8.64
N ARG A 162 -0.49 25.61 -7.82
CA ARG A 162 -0.14 26.86 -7.11
C ARG A 162 1.02 26.72 -6.13
N ALA A 163 1.20 25.52 -5.55
CA ALA A 163 2.31 25.25 -4.63
C ALA A 163 3.69 25.16 -5.33
N TYR A 164 3.70 24.94 -6.65
CA TYR A 164 4.92 24.79 -7.46
C TYR A 164 4.83 25.63 -8.74
N PRO A 165 4.83 26.97 -8.62
CA PRO A 165 4.62 27.87 -9.75
C PRO A 165 5.81 27.90 -10.75
N GLU A 166 6.96 27.37 -10.34
CA GLU A 166 8.16 27.25 -11.18
C GLU A 166 8.06 26.17 -12.26
N LEU A 167 7.08 25.25 -12.14
CA LEU A 167 6.87 24.18 -13.11
C LEU A 167 5.86 24.59 -14.19
N SER A 168 6.10 24.12 -15.41
CA SER A 168 5.11 24.21 -16.49
C SER A 168 4.08 23.10 -16.34
N TRP A 169 2.81 23.46 -16.16
CA TRP A 169 1.72 22.51 -15.94
C TRP A 169 0.84 22.34 -17.18
N GLN A 170 0.55 21.10 -17.51
CA GLN A 170 -0.42 20.74 -18.52
C GLN A 170 -1.49 19.84 -17.88
N VAL A 171 -2.67 20.41 -17.62
CA VAL A 171 -3.74 19.74 -16.87
C VAL A 171 -4.95 19.48 -17.77
N SER A 172 -5.18 18.21 -18.11
CA SER A 172 -6.32 17.70 -18.89
C SER A 172 -7.27 16.91 -17.98
N VAL A 173 -7.89 17.62 -17.03
CA VAL A 173 -8.86 17.08 -16.07
C VAL A 173 -10.09 17.97 -16.08
N SER A 174 -11.26 17.40 -16.34
CA SER A 174 -12.55 18.14 -16.38
C SER A 174 -12.95 18.63 -14.99
N SER A 175 -13.61 19.80 -14.91
CA SER A 175 -13.99 20.41 -13.64
C SER A 175 -15.09 19.67 -12.86
N GLY A 176 -15.85 18.78 -13.54
CA GLY A 176 -16.92 17.99 -12.92
C GLY A 176 -16.49 16.66 -12.32
N ILE A 177 -15.20 16.26 -12.46
CA ILE A 177 -14.75 14.97 -11.99
C ILE A 177 -14.64 14.95 -10.47
N THR A 178 -15.36 14.01 -9.84
CA THR A 178 -15.35 13.77 -8.41
C THR A 178 -14.78 12.38 -8.12
N VAL A 179 -13.94 12.27 -7.10
CA VAL A 179 -13.35 11.01 -6.62
C VAL A 179 -13.61 10.85 -5.13
N ARG A 180 -13.74 9.60 -4.68
CA ARG A 180 -13.91 9.26 -3.28
C ARG A 180 -12.56 8.97 -2.64
N ALA A 181 -12.04 9.91 -1.85
CA ALA A 181 -10.70 9.84 -1.27
C ALA A 181 -10.59 10.65 0.04
N ASP A 182 -9.48 10.47 0.76
CA ASP A 182 -9.05 11.40 1.80
C ASP A 182 -8.28 12.56 1.17
N ALA A 183 -8.77 13.78 1.35
CA ALA A 183 -8.22 14.98 0.73
C ALA A 183 -6.76 15.24 1.13
N GLY A 184 -6.42 15.02 2.40
CA GLY A 184 -5.06 15.22 2.92
C GLY A 184 -4.08 14.21 2.33
N MET A 185 -4.46 12.94 2.33
CA MET A 185 -3.62 11.86 1.79
C MET A 185 -3.45 12.00 0.28
N LEU A 186 -4.52 12.25 -0.47
CA LEU A 186 -4.42 12.42 -1.93
C LEU A 186 -3.55 13.63 -2.31
N ARG A 187 -3.72 14.76 -1.61
CA ARG A 187 -2.85 15.94 -1.79
C ARG A 187 -1.39 15.58 -1.52
N GLN A 188 -1.09 14.86 -0.46
CA GLN A 188 0.27 14.45 -0.09
C GLN A 188 0.87 13.51 -1.14
N VAL A 189 0.09 12.57 -1.69
CA VAL A 189 0.52 11.70 -2.80
C VAL A 189 0.92 12.54 -4.02
N LEU A 190 0.07 13.47 -4.45
CA LEU A 190 0.37 14.35 -5.59
C LEU A 190 1.61 15.19 -5.33
N MET A 191 1.74 15.81 -4.16
CA MET A 191 2.93 16.60 -3.80
C MET A 191 4.21 15.77 -3.78
N ASN A 192 4.16 14.52 -3.30
CA ASN A 192 5.32 13.62 -3.33
C ASN A 192 5.75 13.27 -4.75
N VAL A 193 4.80 13.00 -5.66
CA VAL A 193 5.10 12.73 -7.06
C VAL A 193 5.74 13.96 -7.72
N VAL A 194 5.18 15.16 -7.49
CA VAL A 194 5.73 16.41 -8.02
C VAL A 194 7.12 16.71 -7.45
N LYS A 195 7.32 16.53 -6.13
CA LYS A 195 8.63 16.71 -5.50
C LYS A 195 9.68 15.78 -6.11
N ASN A 196 9.32 14.51 -6.37
CA ASN A 196 10.22 13.58 -7.05
C ASN A 196 10.57 14.02 -8.48
N ALA A 197 9.63 14.63 -9.21
CA ALA A 197 9.86 15.19 -10.52
C ALA A 197 10.86 16.37 -10.46
N ILE A 198 10.68 17.30 -9.51
CA ILE A 198 11.61 18.43 -9.31
C ILE A 198 13.02 17.92 -8.98
N GLU A 199 13.13 16.95 -8.09
CA GLU A 199 14.40 16.32 -7.73
C GLU A 199 15.06 15.59 -8.91
N ALA A 200 14.25 15.10 -9.88
CA ALA A 200 14.70 14.55 -11.16
C ALA A 200 14.95 15.64 -12.23
N LYS A 201 14.96 16.92 -11.85
CA LYS A 201 15.18 18.08 -12.73
C LYS A 201 14.10 18.23 -13.81
N ALA A 202 12.85 17.89 -13.49
CA ALA A 202 11.73 18.15 -14.38
C ALA A 202 11.40 19.64 -14.42
N HIS A 203 10.97 20.09 -15.57
CA HIS A 203 10.46 21.45 -15.83
C HIS A 203 8.97 21.44 -16.17
N LYS A 204 8.45 20.29 -16.58
CA LYS A 204 7.07 20.12 -17.01
C LYS A 204 6.39 18.96 -16.26
N ILE A 205 5.15 19.20 -15.82
CA ILE A 205 4.25 18.19 -15.28
C ILE A 205 3.00 18.09 -16.15
N VAL A 206 2.61 16.87 -16.48
CA VAL A 206 1.37 16.56 -17.20
C VAL A 206 0.44 15.79 -16.27
N VAL A 207 -0.78 16.30 -16.09
CA VAL A 207 -1.83 15.62 -15.32
C VAL A 207 -3.02 15.42 -16.23
N ARG A 208 -3.46 14.17 -16.39
CA ARG A 208 -4.62 13.86 -17.23
C ARG A 208 -5.41 12.66 -16.74
N VAL A 209 -6.69 12.66 -16.96
CA VAL A 209 -7.52 11.46 -16.81
C VAL A 209 -7.35 10.61 -18.06
N VAL A 210 -7.06 9.31 -17.86
CA VAL A 210 -6.82 8.35 -18.97
C VAL A 210 -8.05 7.50 -19.18
N ASP A 211 -8.72 7.15 -18.07
CA ASP A 211 -9.92 6.30 -18.08
C ASP A 211 -10.85 6.71 -16.94
N GLU A 212 -12.14 6.83 -17.24
CA GLU A 212 -13.21 7.19 -16.30
C GLU A 212 -14.22 6.04 -16.13
N GLU A 213 -13.84 4.79 -16.47
CA GLU A 213 -14.75 3.65 -16.34
C GLU A 213 -15.02 3.33 -14.86
N SER A 214 -16.30 3.34 -14.49
CA SER A 214 -16.78 2.95 -13.16
C SER A 214 -16.39 1.48 -12.85
N PRO A 215 -15.87 1.15 -11.65
CA PRO A 215 -15.87 1.96 -10.41
C PRO A 215 -14.59 2.74 -10.14
N SER A 216 -13.67 2.88 -11.08
CA SER A 216 -12.37 3.53 -10.86
C SER A 216 -12.04 4.55 -11.94
N LEU A 217 -11.29 5.57 -11.55
CA LEU A 217 -10.73 6.58 -12.43
C LEU A 217 -9.22 6.42 -12.47
N MET A 218 -8.63 6.47 -13.66
CA MET A 218 -7.18 6.43 -13.84
C MET A 218 -6.63 7.82 -14.12
N LEU A 219 -5.88 8.36 -13.16
CA LEU A 219 -5.21 9.65 -13.26
C LEU A 219 -3.73 9.44 -13.56
N TYR A 220 -3.28 9.94 -14.69
CA TYR A 220 -1.87 9.99 -15.06
C TYR A 220 -1.23 11.27 -14.54
N VAL A 221 -0.04 11.13 -13.93
CA VAL A 221 0.84 12.23 -13.52
C VAL A 221 2.23 11.95 -14.07
N GLY A 222 2.63 12.70 -15.10
CA GLY A 222 3.92 12.52 -15.76
C GLY A 222 4.80 13.76 -15.69
N ASN A 223 6.09 13.56 -15.94
CA ASN A 223 7.09 14.63 -15.99
C ASN A 223 8.19 14.37 -17.05
N ASP A 224 8.89 15.43 -17.43
CA ASP A 224 9.98 15.44 -18.39
C ASP A 224 11.38 15.30 -17.75
N GLY A 225 11.45 14.99 -16.47
CA GLY A 225 12.70 14.82 -15.73
C GLY A 225 13.51 13.60 -16.15
N LEU A 226 14.64 13.39 -15.48
CA LEU A 226 15.52 12.25 -15.76
C LEU A 226 14.76 10.91 -15.64
N PRO A 227 14.89 10.01 -16.65
CA PRO A 227 14.20 8.73 -16.65
C PRO A 227 14.70 7.83 -15.52
N ILE A 228 13.81 6.96 -15.02
CA ILE A 228 14.14 5.99 -13.99
C ILE A 228 14.86 4.80 -14.65
N PRO A 229 16.11 4.46 -14.25
CA PRO A 229 16.83 3.31 -14.76
C PRO A 229 16.03 2.01 -14.58
N ALA A 230 16.14 1.09 -15.55
CA ALA A 230 15.35 -0.14 -15.55
C ALA A 230 15.57 -0.99 -14.29
N GLU A 231 16.81 -1.05 -13.80
CA GLU A 231 17.18 -1.75 -12.57
C GLU A 231 16.49 -1.22 -11.31
N ASN A 232 16.11 0.06 -11.30
CA ASN A 232 15.52 0.72 -10.14
C ASN A 232 13.98 0.66 -10.12
N ARG A 233 13.33 0.32 -11.25
CA ARG A 233 11.87 0.38 -11.39
C ARG A 233 11.15 -0.56 -10.42
N GLN A 234 11.65 -1.77 -10.22
CA GLN A 234 11.05 -2.75 -9.31
C GLN A 234 11.18 -2.34 -7.85
N SER A 235 12.24 -1.61 -7.49
CA SER A 235 12.52 -1.18 -6.13
C SER A 235 11.95 0.19 -5.78
N LEU A 236 11.31 0.88 -6.74
CA LEU A 236 10.86 2.27 -6.60
C LEU A 236 9.88 2.48 -5.42
N PHE A 237 9.06 1.48 -5.14
CA PHE A 237 8.07 1.50 -4.05
C PHE A 237 8.53 0.72 -2.81
N VAL A 238 9.77 0.20 -2.81
CA VAL A 238 10.34 -0.45 -1.63
C VAL A 238 10.71 0.64 -0.63
N PRO A 239 10.25 0.55 0.62
CA PRO A 239 10.62 1.52 1.65
C PRO A 239 12.14 1.66 1.78
N PHE A 240 12.62 2.89 1.98
CA PHE A 240 14.04 3.24 2.13
C PHE A 240 14.91 3.10 0.86
N PHE A 241 14.35 2.63 -0.23
CA PHE A 241 15.07 2.62 -1.49
C PHE A 241 15.22 4.04 -2.02
N THR A 242 16.46 4.47 -2.21
CA THR A 242 16.80 5.79 -2.77
C THR A 242 18.12 5.74 -3.53
N THR A 243 18.19 6.43 -4.64
CA THR A 243 19.43 6.69 -5.39
C THR A 243 20.02 8.04 -5.05
N LYS A 244 19.40 8.81 -4.14
CA LYS A 244 19.75 10.18 -3.79
C LYS A 244 20.53 10.21 -2.49
N ARG A 245 21.58 11.07 -2.41
CA ARG A 245 22.40 11.22 -1.19
C ARG A 245 21.62 11.72 0.04
N SER A 246 20.57 12.52 -0.16
CA SER A 246 19.77 13.12 0.94
C SER A 246 18.31 12.67 0.95
N GLY A 247 17.94 11.64 0.21
CA GLY A 247 16.57 11.14 0.15
C GLY A 247 16.30 10.07 1.20
N SER A 248 15.19 10.18 1.93
CA SER A 248 14.76 9.13 2.89
C SER A 248 14.29 7.83 2.23
N GLY A 249 14.01 7.82 0.93
CA GLY A 249 13.48 6.67 0.20
C GLY A 249 12.06 6.25 0.59
N ILE A 250 11.30 7.11 1.29
CA ILE A 250 9.98 6.76 1.84
C ILE A 250 8.83 7.38 1.04
N GLY A 251 9.07 8.48 0.34
CA GLY A 251 7.99 9.25 -0.29
C GLY A 251 7.06 8.42 -1.15
N LEU A 252 7.59 7.63 -2.10
CA LEU A 252 6.78 6.83 -3.02
C LEU A 252 6.15 5.60 -2.34
N SER A 253 6.86 4.92 -1.44
CA SER A 253 6.31 3.79 -0.69
C SER A 253 5.16 4.24 0.22
N LEU A 254 5.31 5.39 0.89
CA LEU A 254 4.27 6.01 1.70
C LEU A 254 3.07 6.43 0.83
N SER A 255 3.32 7.06 -0.32
CA SER A 255 2.26 7.44 -1.26
C SER A 255 1.48 6.23 -1.75
N ARG A 256 2.15 5.14 -2.11
CA ARG A 256 1.49 3.89 -2.51
C ARG A 256 0.63 3.32 -1.39
N ARG A 257 1.15 3.31 -0.15
CA ARG A 257 0.39 2.84 1.02
C ARG A 257 -0.84 3.71 1.28
N MET A 258 -0.73 5.05 1.19
CA MET A 258 -1.88 5.97 1.29
C MET A 258 -2.94 5.67 0.24
N MET A 259 -2.53 5.40 -1.01
CA MET A 259 -3.46 5.03 -2.07
C MET A 259 -4.16 3.70 -1.79
N ILE A 260 -3.42 2.66 -1.36
CA ILE A 260 -3.98 1.35 -1.02
C ILE A 260 -5.00 1.46 0.13
N GLN A 261 -4.71 2.24 1.18
CA GLN A 261 -5.64 2.44 2.30
C GLN A 261 -6.96 3.10 1.88
N GLN A 262 -6.95 3.89 0.81
CA GLN A 262 -8.13 4.52 0.22
C GLN A 262 -8.81 3.66 -0.84
N GLY A 263 -8.38 2.39 -1.02
CA GLY A 263 -8.90 1.48 -2.04
C GLY A 263 -8.45 1.80 -3.47
N GLY A 264 -7.40 2.62 -3.61
CA GLY A 264 -6.74 2.96 -4.87
C GLY A 264 -5.37 2.30 -5.03
N MET A 265 -4.60 2.76 -6.02
CA MET A 265 -3.25 2.29 -6.29
C MET A 265 -2.38 3.43 -6.84
N LEU A 266 -1.07 3.35 -6.62
CA LEU A 266 -0.06 4.19 -7.27
C LEU A 266 0.99 3.29 -7.90
N ASP A 267 1.15 3.37 -9.22
CA ASP A 267 2.12 2.57 -9.96
C ASP A 267 2.90 3.42 -10.97
N LEU A 268 4.11 2.94 -11.30
CA LEU A 268 4.86 3.45 -12.44
C LEU A 268 4.23 2.92 -13.73
N THR A 269 4.01 3.78 -14.72
CA THR A 269 3.48 3.37 -16.02
C THR A 269 4.52 3.53 -17.12
N GLU A 270 4.52 2.59 -18.06
CA GLU A 270 5.32 2.70 -19.28
C GLU A 270 4.66 3.58 -20.35
N LYS A 271 3.36 3.88 -20.18
CA LYS A 271 2.65 4.79 -21.07
C LYS A 271 3.17 6.20 -20.86
N GLN A 272 3.68 6.80 -21.93
CA GLN A 272 4.18 8.17 -21.94
C GLN A 272 3.19 9.06 -22.69
N TYR A 273 2.90 10.23 -22.12
CA TYR A 273 2.06 11.24 -22.72
C TYR A 273 2.84 12.54 -22.84
N GLU A 274 2.66 13.23 -23.96
CA GLU A 274 3.05 14.63 -24.16
C GLU A 274 4.54 14.93 -23.88
N GLY A 275 5.43 13.97 -24.22
CA GLY A 275 6.88 14.11 -24.06
C GLY A 275 7.39 13.87 -22.63
N CYS A 276 6.57 13.30 -21.74
CA CYS A 276 7.02 12.88 -20.41
C CYS A 276 7.95 11.67 -20.48
N CYS A 277 9.04 11.70 -19.68
CA CYS A 277 9.99 10.59 -19.55
C CYS A 277 9.62 9.63 -18.41
N VAL A 278 8.90 10.12 -17.42
CA VAL A 278 8.43 9.35 -16.26
C VAL A 278 6.94 9.57 -16.09
N GLY A 279 6.17 8.50 -15.86
CA GLY A 279 4.74 8.58 -15.63
C GLY A 279 4.31 7.72 -14.45
N PHE A 280 3.45 8.27 -13.61
CA PHE A 280 2.77 7.55 -12.54
C PHE A 280 1.28 7.45 -12.86
N MET A 281 0.69 6.29 -12.54
CA MET A 281 -0.74 6.05 -12.66
C MET A 281 -1.34 5.93 -11.27
N LEU A 282 -2.31 6.78 -10.98
CA LEU A 282 -3.13 6.72 -9.77
C LEU A 282 -4.50 6.15 -10.13
N THR A 283 -4.87 5.05 -9.48
CA THR A 283 -6.24 4.51 -9.54
C THR A 283 -7.03 5.08 -8.38
N LEU A 284 -8.13 5.77 -8.65
CA LEU A 284 -8.99 6.43 -7.68
C LEU A 284 -10.40 5.86 -7.73
N GLN A 285 -11.08 5.78 -6.60
CA GLN A 285 -12.48 5.36 -6.56
C GLN A 285 -13.37 6.51 -7.05
N VAL A 286 -14.42 6.15 -7.79
CA VAL A 286 -15.50 7.08 -8.17
C VAL A 286 -16.64 6.93 -7.16
N PRO A 287 -17.35 8.02 -6.78
CA PRO A 287 -18.47 8.00 -5.83
C PRO A 287 -19.61 7.05 -6.21
#